data_65b92a88fee032ca485b691d3f18c41e
#
_entry.id   65b92a88fee032ca485b691d3f18c41e
#
_cell.length_a   1.000
_cell.length_b   1.000
_cell.length_c   1.000
_cell.angle_alpha   90.00
_cell.angle_beta   90.00
_cell.angle_gamma   90.00
#
_symmetry.space_group_name_H-M   'P 1'
#
loop_
_entity.id
_entity.type
_entity.pdbx_description
1 polymer ?
#
loop_
_entity_poly.entity_id
_entity_poly.type
_entity_poly.pdbx_seq_one_letter_code
_entity_poly.pdbx_strand_id
1 'polypeptide(L)'
;QENYFRNIGSKMQMPQIATPDTDNYKIPIPSLETQQKIVKILDKFTELEATLEATLEAELALRKRQYRYYRDLLLDFDNQIGGIADGYQCRLKNVVWKTLGEVAEYSKNRICSDKLNEHNYVGVDNLLQNREGKKLSGYVPSEGKMTEYIVNDILIGNIRPYLKKIWQADCTGGTNGDVLVIRVTDEKVNPKYLYQVLADDKFFAFNMKHAKGAKMPRGSKAAIMQYKIPIPPLPEQEKIVAILGKFDTLTHSVSEGLPHEIALRRKQYEYYREQLLAFPKAA
;
A
#
# COMPACT_ATOMS: atom_id res chain seq x y z
N GLN A 1 -17.56 -25.25 -12.20
CA GLN A 1 -16.45 -25.68 -13.09
C GLN A 1 -15.15 -25.86 -12.31
N GLU A 2 -14.74 -24.89 -11.51
CA GLU A 2 -13.49 -24.92 -10.74
C GLU A 2 -13.38 -26.12 -9.79
N ASN A 3 -14.48 -26.51 -9.15
CA ASN A 3 -14.54 -27.65 -8.26
C ASN A 3 -14.38 -29.02 -8.97
N TYR A 4 -14.80 -29.14 -10.24
CA TYR A 4 -14.66 -30.36 -11.01
C TYR A 4 -13.18 -30.66 -11.25
N PHE A 5 -12.45 -29.70 -11.80
CA PHE A 5 -11.03 -29.87 -12.12
C PHE A 5 -10.12 -29.94 -10.88
N ARG A 6 -10.48 -29.22 -9.80
CA ARG A 6 -9.76 -29.35 -8.52
C ARG A 6 -9.90 -30.73 -7.89
N ASN A 7 -11.03 -31.41 -8.08
CA ASN A 7 -11.27 -32.72 -7.51
C ASN A 7 -10.60 -33.85 -8.32
N ILE A 8 -10.34 -33.64 -9.60
CA ILE A 8 -9.77 -34.66 -10.53
C ILE A 8 -8.26 -34.44 -10.65
N GLY A 9 -7.75 -33.24 -10.48
CA GLY A 9 -6.33 -32.93 -10.57
C GLY A 9 -5.48 -33.78 -9.63
N SER A 10 -4.37 -34.33 -10.15
CA SER A 10 -3.44 -35.15 -9.37
C SER A 10 -2.94 -34.35 -8.14
N LYS A 11 -2.76 -35.07 -7.01
CA LYS A 11 -2.22 -34.50 -5.75
C LYS A 11 -0.71 -34.17 -5.79
N MET A 12 -0.13 -33.98 -6.97
CA MET A 12 1.26 -33.60 -7.16
C MET A 12 1.49 -32.11 -6.98
N GLN A 13 2.74 -31.69 -6.80
CA GLN A 13 3.13 -30.25 -6.69
C GLN A 13 2.69 -29.40 -7.90
N MET A 14 2.54 -30.03 -9.08
CA MET A 14 1.95 -29.43 -10.28
C MET A 14 0.80 -30.33 -10.74
N PRO A 15 -0.45 -30.06 -10.33
CA PRO A 15 -1.60 -30.85 -10.70
C PRO A 15 -1.79 -30.85 -12.23
N GLN A 16 -1.85 -32.06 -12.81
CA GLN A 16 -2.13 -32.26 -14.24
C GLN A 16 -3.53 -32.84 -14.40
N ILE A 17 -4.24 -32.37 -15.42
CA ILE A 17 -5.55 -32.85 -15.83
C ILE A 17 -5.33 -33.68 -17.10
N ALA A 18 -5.80 -34.94 -17.09
CA ALA A 18 -5.69 -35.78 -18.26
C ALA A 18 -6.75 -35.42 -19.32
N THR A 19 -6.42 -35.59 -20.60
CA THR A 19 -7.34 -35.31 -21.73
C THR A 19 -8.69 -36.04 -21.57
N PRO A 20 -8.76 -37.34 -21.13
CA PRO A 20 -10.04 -38.01 -20.90
C PRO A 20 -10.90 -37.34 -19.82
N ASP A 21 -10.30 -36.66 -18.83
CA ASP A 21 -11.06 -35.98 -17.78
C ASP A 21 -11.71 -34.69 -18.30
N THR A 22 -11.07 -34.03 -19.26
CA THR A 22 -11.66 -32.88 -19.95
C THR A 22 -12.76 -33.28 -20.92
N ASP A 23 -12.59 -34.39 -21.63
CA ASP A 23 -13.56 -34.93 -22.60
C ASP A 23 -14.85 -35.38 -21.92
N ASN A 24 -14.75 -35.91 -20.71
CA ASN A 24 -15.90 -36.35 -19.90
C ASN A 24 -16.63 -35.24 -19.16
N TYR A 25 -16.14 -34.01 -19.21
CA TYR A 25 -16.81 -32.87 -18.56
C TYR A 25 -18.09 -32.48 -19.28
N LYS A 26 -19.24 -32.63 -18.58
CA LYS A 26 -20.55 -32.30 -19.13
C LYS A 26 -20.79 -30.79 -19.10
N ILE A 27 -21.03 -30.21 -20.24
CA ILE A 27 -21.40 -28.79 -20.39
C ILE A 27 -22.89 -28.68 -20.75
N PRO A 28 -23.62 -27.72 -20.18
CA PRO A 28 -24.99 -27.45 -20.60
C PRO A 28 -24.98 -26.81 -21.99
N ILE A 29 -25.83 -27.29 -22.89
CA ILE A 29 -25.99 -26.73 -24.23
C ILE A 29 -27.45 -26.26 -24.38
N PRO A 30 -27.75 -25.02 -24.02
CA PRO A 30 -29.09 -24.44 -24.20
C PRO A 30 -29.37 -24.21 -25.72
N SER A 31 -30.59 -23.80 -26.06
CA SER A 31 -30.93 -23.44 -27.43
C SER A 31 -30.01 -22.36 -28.00
N LEU A 32 -29.78 -22.35 -29.30
CA LEU A 32 -28.94 -21.36 -30.00
C LEU A 32 -29.36 -19.92 -29.69
N GLU A 33 -30.67 -19.69 -29.63
CA GLU A 33 -31.19 -18.36 -29.25
C GLU A 33 -30.75 -17.95 -27.84
N THR A 34 -30.80 -18.88 -26.89
CA THR A 34 -30.34 -18.64 -25.51
C THR A 34 -28.83 -18.41 -25.46
N GLN A 35 -28.05 -19.22 -26.22
CA GLN A 35 -26.60 -19.01 -26.31
C GLN A 35 -26.26 -17.62 -26.86
N GLN A 36 -26.92 -17.20 -27.93
CA GLN A 36 -26.72 -15.85 -28.52
C GLN A 36 -27.05 -14.73 -27.55
N LYS A 37 -28.14 -14.87 -26.78
CA LYS A 37 -28.50 -13.87 -25.73
C LYS A 37 -27.45 -13.79 -24.64
N ILE A 38 -26.95 -14.94 -24.16
CA ILE A 38 -25.88 -14.99 -23.13
C ILE A 38 -24.62 -14.35 -23.65
N VAL A 39 -24.16 -14.72 -24.85
CA VAL A 39 -22.95 -14.17 -25.48
C VAL A 39 -23.08 -12.64 -25.61
N LYS A 40 -24.21 -12.15 -26.16
CA LYS A 40 -24.43 -10.70 -26.32
C LYS A 40 -24.40 -9.94 -24.97
N ILE A 41 -24.93 -10.52 -23.91
CA ILE A 41 -24.91 -9.91 -22.57
C ILE A 41 -23.47 -9.94 -22.03
N LEU A 42 -22.79 -11.07 -22.09
CA LEU A 42 -21.43 -11.20 -21.56
C LEU A 42 -20.42 -10.35 -22.32
N ASP A 43 -20.51 -10.26 -23.66
CA ASP A 43 -19.65 -9.40 -24.47
C ASP A 43 -19.83 -7.94 -24.06
N LYS A 44 -21.07 -7.48 -23.88
CA LYS A 44 -21.33 -6.12 -23.43
C LYS A 44 -20.83 -5.86 -22.00
N PHE A 45 -20.96 -6.83 -21.10
CA PHE A 45 -20.39 -6.72 -19.76
C PHE A 45 -18.86 -6.66 -19.81
N THR A 46 -18.21 -7.48 -20.63
CA THR A 46 -16.75 -7.47 -20.81
C THR A 46 -16.24 -6.12 -21.34
N GLU A 47 -16.95 -5.56 -22.34
CA GLU A 47 -16.62 -4.23 -22.88
C GLU A 47 -16.78 -3.13 -21.83
N LEU A 48 -17.88 -3.15 -21.09
CA LEU A 48 -18.14 -2.17 -20.01
C LEU A 48 -17.15 -2.30 -18.86
N GLU A 49 -16.81 -3.52 -18.45
CA GLU A 49 -15.81 -3.75 -17.42
C GLU A 49 -14.45 -3.21 -17.84
N ALA A 50 -13.98 -3.57 -19.04
CA ALA A 50 -12.68 -3.11 -19.54
C ALA A 50 -12.63 -1.57 -19.64
N THR A 51 -13.70 -0.93 -20.09
CA THR A 51 -13.78 0.53 -20.20
C THR A 51 -13.77 1.18 -18.80
N LEU A 52 -14.55 0.63 -17.87
CA LEU A 52 -14.66 1.17 -16.51
C LEU A 52 -13.34 0.97 -15.76
N GLU A 53 -12.72 -0.20 -15.86
CA GLU A 53 -11.42 -0.49 -15.25
C GLU A 53 -10.34 0.47 -15.78
N ALA A 54 -10.23 0.63 -17.10
CA ALA A 54 -9.29 1.55 -17.71
C ALA A 54 -9.51 3.01 -17.26
N THR A 55 -10.77 3.43 -17.10
CA THR A 55 -11.11 4.77 -16.62
C THR A 55 -10.70 4.95 -15.15
N LEU A 56 -10.99 3.98 -14.28
CA LEU A 56 -10.62 4.04 -12.86
C LEU A 56 -9.10 3.97 -12.67
N GLU A 57 -8.38 3.17 -13.47
CA GLU A 57 -6.92 3.11 -13.43
C GLU A 57 -6.29 4.43 -13.89
N ALA A 58 -6.84 5.06 -14.94
CA ALA A 58 -6.41 6.38 -15.40
C ALA A 58 -6.65 7.45 -14.32
N GLU A 59 -7.81 7.44 -13.67
CA GLU A 59 -8.14 8.33 -12.56
C GLU A 59 -7.17 8.13 -11.38
N LEU A 60 -6.91 6.88 -11.00
CA LEU A 60 -5.95 6.55 -9.94
C LEU A 60 -4.54 7.08 -10.26
N ALA A 61 -4.08 6.91 -11.49
CA ALA A 61 -2.79 7.42 -11.94
C ALA A 61 -2.73 8.96 -11.88
N LEU A 62 -3.81 9.63 -12.28
CA LEU A 62 -3.94 11.09 -12.19
C LEU A 62 -3.92 11.56 -10.73
N ARG A 63 -4.67 10.91 -9.83
CA ARG A 63 -4.70 11.25 -8.40
C ARG A 63 -3.37 10.98 -7.71
N LYS A 64 -2.66 9.91 -8.05
CA LYS A 64 -1.29 9.66 -7.57
C LYS A 64 -0.32 10.76 -8.02
N ARG A 65 -0.47 11.30 -9.25
CA ARG A 65 0.31 12.45 -9.73
C ARG A 65 -0.03 13.72 -8.97
N GLN A 66 -1.32 13.99 -8.77
CA GLN A 66 -1.81 15.15 -8.03
C GLN A 66 -1.35 15.10 -6.57
N TYR A 67 -1.44 13.94 -5.90
CA TYR A 67 -0.93 13.74 -4.55
C TYR A 67 0.56 14.06 -4.44
N ARG A 68 1.38 13.60 -5.37
CA ARG A 68 2.81 13.89 -5.42
C ARG A 68 3.06 15.40 -5.55
N TYR A 69 2.38 16.04 -6.49
CA TYR A 69 2.48 17.48 -6.68
C TYR A 69 2.14 18.28 -5.41
N TYR A 70 1.03 17.96 -4.74
CA TYR A 70 0.65 18.65 -3.50
C TYR A 70 1.59 18.33 -2.35
N ARG A 71 2.13 17.12 -2.26
CA ARG A 71 3.15 16.79 -1.26
C ARG A 71 4.39 17.64 -1.46
N ASP A 72 4.93 17.66 -2.66
CA ASP A 72 6.12 18.44 -2.99
C ASP A 72 5.90 19.93 -2.70
N LEU A 73 4.73 20.46 -3.06
CA LEU A 73 4.37 21.85 -2.80
C LEU A 73 4.22 22.16 -1.30
N LEU A 74 3.54 21.31 -0.53
CA LEU A 74 3.24 21.54 0.87
C LEU A 74 4.43 21.28 1.80
N LEU A 75 5.39 20.45 1.38
CA LEU A 75 6.59 20.12 2.15
C LEU A 75 7.85 20.84 1.66
N ASP A 76 7.75 21.69 0.64
CA ASP A 76 8.88 22.52 0.18
C ASP A 76 8.96 23.80 1.01
N PHE A 77 9.69 23.72 2.11
CA PHE A 77 9.96 24.85 2.99
C PHE A 77 11.25 25.63 2.60
N ASP A 78 12.03 25.11 1.65
CA ASP A 78 13.29 25.69 1.21
C ASP A 78 13.07 26.73 0.08
N ASN A 79 12.13 26.46 -0.85
CA ASN A 79 12.00 27.18 -2.11
C ASN A 79 10.71 28.01 -2.24
N GLN A 80 10.06 28.37 -1.16
CA GLN A 80 8.83 29.19 -1.23
C GLN A 80 9.13 30.66 -1.60
N ILE A 81 9.91 30.83 -2.66
CA ILE A 81 10.10 32.10 -3.33
C ILE A 81 9.12 32.15 -4.50
N GLY A 82 8.09 32.97 -4.35
CA GLY A 82 7.29 33.44 -5.47
C GLY A 82 5.97 32.73 -5.69
N GLY A 83 4.93 33.28 -5.11
CA GLY A 83 3.66 33.55 -5.73
C GLY A 83 2.99 32.44 -6.54
N ILE A 84 2.44 31.43 -5.90
CA ILE A 84 1.26 30.75 -6.45
C ILE A 84 0.27 30.54 -5.30
N ALA A 85 -0.88 31.20 -5.44
CA ALA A 85 -2.06 31.20 -4.58
C ALA A 85 -2.00 32.06 -3.30
N ASP A 86 -2.76 33.12 -3.31
CA ASP A 86 -2.98 34.15 -2.31
C ASP A 86 -3.46 33.73 -0.91
N GLY A 87 -3.19 32.53 -0.48
CA GLY A 87 -3.54 32.04 0.85
C GLY A 87 -2.41 31.33 1.58
N TYR A 88 -1.26 31.10 0.93
CA TYR A 88 -0.20 30.25 1.47
C TYR A 88 1.09 30.99 1.91
N GLN A 89 1.20 32.29 1.67
CA GLN A 89 2.39 33.08 2.03
C GLN A 89 2.65 33.23 3.55
N CYS A 90 1.69 32.88 4.39
CA CYS A 90 1.84 32.98 5.84
C CYS A 90 2.49 31.75 6.51
N ARG A 91 2.77 30.69 5.76
CA ARG A 91 3.18 29.37 6.32
C ARG A 91 4.61 29.30 6.82
N LEU A 92 5.48 30.17 6.35
CA LEU A 92 6.92 30.10 6.61
C LEU A 92 7.39 30.84 7.86
N LYS A 93 6.52 31.60 8.48
CA LYS A 93 6.86 32.27 9.74
C LYS A 93 6.89 31.19 10.83
N ASN A 94 8.09 30.96 11.39
CA ASN A 94 8.34 30.09 12.54
C ASN A 94 8.56 28.59 12.24
N VAL A 95 9.05 28.22 11.05
CA VAL A 95 9.54 26.86 10.80
C VAL A 95 10.89 26.66 11.48
N VAL A 96 10.97 25.63 12.33
CA VAL A 96 12.21 25.24 13.00
C VAL A 96 12.76 23.99 12.29
N TRP A 97 14.03 24.05 11.90
CA TRP A 97 14.70 22.89 11.32
C TRP A 97 15.39 22.08 12.42
N LYS A 98 15.05 20.81 12.52
CA LYS A 98 15.67 19.84 13.45
C LYS A 98 16.13 18.60 12.70
N THR A 99 17.07 17.87 13.28
CA THR A 99 17.38 16.53 12.81
C THR A 99 16.31 15.53 13.26
N LEU A 100 16.12 14.46 12.52
CA LEU A 100 15.15 13.42 12.88
C LEU A 100 15.42 12.86 14.30
N GLY A 101 16.70 12.71 14.69
CA GLY A 101 17.09 12.22 16.00
C GLY A 101 16.82 13.17 17.18
N GLU A 102 16.52 14.47 16.90
CA GLU A 102 16.10 15.42 17.94
C GLU A 102 14.59 15.29 18.28
N VAL A 103 13.80 14.68 17.40
CA VAL A 103 12.33 14.62 17.52
C VAL A 103 11.77 13.21 17.51
N ALA A 104 12.59 12.22 17.19
CA ALA A 104 12.17 10.83 17.11
C ALA A 104 13.34 9.89 17.45
N GLU A 105 13.01 8.67 17.84
CA GLU A 105 14.00 7.63 18.10
C GLU A 105 13.59 6.30 17.44
N TYR A 106 14.54 5.39 17.33
CA TYR A 106 14.25 4.00 16.98
C TYR A 106 13.61 3.27 18.16
N SER A 107 12.52 2.54 17.92
CA SER A 107 11.92 1.71 18.96
C SER A 107 12.92 0.69 19.50
N LYS A 108 13.06 0.67 20.84
CA LYS A 108 13.90 -0.27 21.58
C LYS A 108 13.07 -1.39 22.21
N ASN A 109 11.77 -1.22 22.24
CA ASN A 109 10.84 -2.16 22.83
C ASN A 109 10.82 -3.48 22.06
N ARG A 110 10.50 -4.55 22.77
CA ARG A 110 10.43 -5.90 22.20
C ARG A 110 9.07 -6.53 22.50
N ILE A 111 8.52 -7.20 21.50
CA ILE A 111 7.30 -7.98 21.59
C ILE A 111 7.62 -9.46 21.32
N CYS A 112 6.98 -10.37 22.09
CA CYS A 112 7.14 -11.80 21.87
C CYS A 112 6.37 -12.26 20.64
N SER A 113 6.90 -13.27 19.95
CA SER A 113 6.29 -13.83 18.74
C SER A 113 4.89 -14.42 18.97
N ASP A 114 4.59 -14.92 20.17
CA ASP A 114 3.27 -15.45 20.56
C ASP A 114 2.13 -14.43 20.45
N LYS A 115 2.44 -13.13 20.48
CA LYS A 115 1.49 -12.03 20.32
C LYS A 115 1.33 -11.56 18.87
N LEU A 116 2.02 -12.22 17.94
CA LEU A 116 2.06 -11.81 16.54
C LEU A 116 1.22 -12.76 15.67
N ASN A 117 0.61 -12.18 14.65
CA ASN A 117 -0.18 -12.87 13.63
C ASN A 117 0.05 -12.23 12.26
N GLU A 118 -0.62 -12.73 11.23
CA GLU A 118 -0.51 -12.21 9.86
C GLU A 118 -0.89 -10.73 9.70
N HIS A 119 -1.72 -10.18 10.59
CA HIS A 119 -2.18 -8.79 10.54
C HIS A 119 -1.20 -7.82 11.18
N ASN A 120 -0.49 -8.25 12.25
CA ASN A 120 0.35 -7.38 13.06
C ASN A 120 1.86 -7.70 13.03
N TYR A 121 2.29 -8.70 12.26
CA TYR A 121 3.70 -8.88 11.93
C TYR A 121 4.02 -8.20 10.58
N VAL A 122 5.06 -7.37 10.57
CA VAL A 122 5.47 -6.61 9.38
C VAL A 122 6.95 -6.87 9.08
N GLY A 123 7.23 -7.75 8.14
CA GLY A 123 8.56 -7.89 7.55
C GLY A 123 8.78 -6.93 6.38
N VAL A 124 10.02 -6.82 5.91
CA VAL A 124 10.33 -5.97 4.74
C VAL A 124 9.57 -6.39 3.47
N ASP A 125 9.20 -7.67 3.36
CA ASP A 125 8.45 -8.22 2.22
C ASP A 125 6.96 -7.89 2.28
N ASN A 126 6.46 -7.54 3.47
CA ASN A 126 5.08 -7.13 3.68
C ASN A 126 4.86 -5.65 3.40
N LEU A 127 5.90 -4.82 3.53
CA LEU A 127 5.87 -3.43 3.10
C LEU A 127 5.86 -3.35 1.57
N LEU A 128 4.84 -2.71 1.03
CA LEU A 128 4.68 -2.52 -0.40
C LEU A 128 5.63 -1.43 -0.92
N GLN A 129 6.01 -1.55 -2.19
CA GLN A 129 6.86 -0.57 -2.85
C GLN A 129 6.11 0.75 -3.08
N ASN A 130 6.86 1.81 -3.38
CA ASN A 130 6.29 3.11 -3.75
C ASN A 130 5.28 3.70 -2.75
N ARG A 131 5.46 3.42 -1.45
CA ARG A 131 4.60 3.93 -0.36
C ARG A 131 3.18 3.38 -0.36
N GLU A 132 2.94 2.22 -0.96
CA GLU A 132 1.60 1.62 -1.07
C GLU A 132 1.15 0.91 0.22
N GLY A 133 1.80 1.18 1.35
CA GLY A 133 1.41 0.62 2.64
C GLY A 133 1.93 -0.79 2.91
N LYS A 134 1.12 -1.65 3.49
CA LYS A 134 1.47 -3.03 3.82
C LYS A 134 0.43 -4.03 3.28
N LYS A 135 0.85 -5.26 3.10
CA LYS A 135 -0.01 -6.44 2.90
C LYS A 135 0.09 -7.39 4.09
N LEU A 136 -0.84 -8.31 4.20
CA LEU A 136 -0.82 -9.37 5.21
C LEU A 136 0.48 -10.19 5.09
N SER A 137 0.97 -10.65 6.23
CA SER A 137 2.19 -11.44 6.27
C SER A 137 1.91 -12.90 5.88
N GLY A 138 2.62 -13.40 4.88
CA GLY A 138 2.60 -14.83 4.56
C GLY A 138 3.46 -15.69 5.49
N TYR A 139 4.24 -15.07 6.38
CA TYR A 139 5.10 -15.74 7.34
C TYR A 139 5.18 -14.93 8.62
N VAL A 140 4.90 -15.57 9.75
CA VAL A 140 5.03 -14.99 11.08
C VAL A 140 6.05 -15.84 11.86
N PRO A 141 7.09 -15.25 12.47
CA PRO A 141 8.04 -16.00 13.30
C PRO A 141 7.33 -16.68 14.46
N SER A 142 7.60 -17.97 14.66
CA SER A 142 7.02 -18.77 15.74
C SER A 142 7.71 -18.55 17.08
N GLU A 143 8.95 -18.07 17.07
CA GLU A 143 9.78 -17.94 18.26
C GLU A 143 10.60 -16.64 18.27
N GLY A 144 10.97 -16.18 19.44
CA GLY A 144 11.87 -15.04 19.64
C GLY A 144 11.17 -13.73 19.98
N LYS A 145 11.99 -12.68 20.07
CA LYS A 145 11.51 -11.31 20.37
C LYS A 145 11.75 -10.41 19.16
N MET A 146 10.68 -9.80 18.70
CA MET A 146 10.69 -8.85 17.58
C MET A 146 10.76 -7.41 18.08
N THR A 147 11.15 -6.47 17.23
CA THR A 147 11.03 -5.04 17.55
C THR A 147 9.56 -4.66 17.58
N GLU A 148 9.09 -4.11 18.69
CA GLU A 148 7.72 -3.66 18.85
C GLU A 148 7.51 -2.33 18.13
N TYR A 149 6.37 -2.21 17.45
CA TYR A 149 5.81 -0.95 16.99
C TYR A 149 4.40 -0.75 17.58
N ILE A 150 4.00 0.49 17.77
CA ILE A 150 2.68 0.89 18.22
C ILE A 150 2.00 1.78 17.20
N VAL A 151 0.72 2.07 17.42
CA VAL A 151 -0.05 3.00 16.57
C VAL A 151 0.69 4.33 16.41
N ASN A 152 0.72 4.85 15.19
CA ASN A 152 1.44 6.05 14.74
C ASN A 152 2.96 5.93 14.62
N ASP A 153 3.60 4.82 14.98
CA ASP A 153 5.00 4.59 14.62
C ASP A 153 5.16 4.54 13.09
N ILE A 154 6.32 4.94 12.60
CA ILE A 154 6.64 4.93 11.16
C ILE A 154 7.61 3.78 10.89
N LEU A 155 7.19 2.84 10.04
CA LEU A 155 7.98 1.69 9.64
C LEU A 155 8.61 1.94 8.27
N ILE A 156 9.93 1.78 8.18
CA ILE A 156 10.69 1.97 6.93
C ILE A 156 11.48 0.71 6.60
N GLY A 157 11.30 0.19 5.40
CA GLY A 157 12.12 -0.91 4.89
C GLY A 157 13.57 -0.45 4.70
N ASN A 158 14.50 -1.04 5.46
CA ASN A 158 15.91 -0.65 5.45
C ASN A 158 16.71 -1.29 4.32
N ILE A 159 16.19 -2.35 3.69
CA ILE A 159 16.82 -3.01 2.53
C ILE A 159 16.27 -2.40 1.26
N ARG A 160 17.18 -2.06 0.32
CA ARG A 160 16.85 -1.45 -0.98
C ARG A 160 15.97 -0.19 -0.81
N PRO A 161 16.49 0.87 -0.18
CA PRO A 161 15.70 2.07 0.12
C PRO A 161 15.08 2.71 -1.12
N TYR A 162 15.63 2.48 -2.32
CA TYR A 162 15.04 2.92 -3.59
C TYR A 162 13.65 2.34 -3.88
N LEU A 163 13.25 1.26 -3.21
CA LEU A 163 11.88 0.72 -3.29
C LEU A 163 10.85 1.56 -2.54
N LYS A 164 11.28 2.55 -1.75
CA LYS A 164 10.45 3.51 -1.02
C LYS A 164 9.35 2.83 -0.18
N LYS A 165 9.74 1.78 0.54
CA LYS A 165 8.87 1.02 1.42
C LYS A 165 8.71 1.75 2.75
N ILE A 166 7.53 2.31 2.99
CA ILE A 166 7.18 3.02 4.23
C ILE A 166 5.70 2.81 4.55
N TRP A 167 5.38 2.72 5.83
CA TRP A 167 4.02 2.59 6.32
C TRP A 167 3.91 3.21 7.71
N GLN A 168 2.79 3.90 7.99
CA GLN A 168 2.45 4.38 9.32
C GLN A 168 1.58 3.35 10.01
N ALA A 169 1.96 2.93 11.22
CA ALA A 169 1.27 1.88 11.95
C ALA A 169 -0.15 2.30 12.37
N ASP A 170 -1.13 1.50 12.01
CA ASP A 170 -2.53 1.59 12.42
C ASP A 170 -2.88 0.65 13.59
N CYS A 171 -1.95 -0.23 13.95
CA CYS A 171 -2.07 -1.21 15.04
C CYS A 171 -0.75 -1.37 15.80
N THR A 172 -0.78 -2.12 16.88
CA THR A 172 0.42 -2.56 17.60
C THR A 172 0.85 -3.93 17.10
N GLY A 173 2.17 -4.12 16.92
CA GLY A 173 2.71 -5.38 16.45
C GLY A 173 4.22 -5.46 16.52
N GLY A 174 4.80 -6.34 15.68
CA GLY A 174 6.24 -6.60 15.69
C GLY A 174 6.85 -6.64 14.30
N THR A 175 8.14 -6.33 14.24
CA THR A 175 8.91 -6.37 13.00
C THR A 175 10.32 -6.93 13.21
N ASN A 176 10.93 -7.40 12.11
CA ASN A 176 12.32 -7.87 12.13
C ASN A 176 13.33 -6.72 12.00
N GLY A 177 14.62 -7.06 12.04
CA GLY A 177 15.72 -6.07 12.01
C GLY A 177 15.90 -5.35 10.67
N ASP A 178 15.23 -5.79 9.61
CA ASP A 178 15.27 -5.19 8.27
C ASP A 178 14.24 -4.08 8.06
N VAL A 179 13.38 -3.86 9.04
CA VAL A 179 12.45 -2.73 9.10
C VAL A 179 12.82 -1.84 10.28
N LEU A 180 12.95 -0.55 10.01
CA LEU A 180 13.22 0.47 11.04
C LEU A 180 11.90 0.97 11.58
N VAL A 181 11.75 1.01 12.89
CA VAL A 181 10.59 1.59 13.59
C VAL A 181 11.00 2.93 14.17
N ILE A 182 10.43 4.01 13.67
CA ILE A 182 10.69 5.37 14.10
C ILE A 182 9.48 5.84 14.92
N ARG A 183 9.74 6.23 16.15
CA ARG A 183 8.75 6.73 17.11
C ARG A 183 9.01 8.19 17.41
N VAL A 184 7.97 9.03 17.28
CA VAL A 184 8.04 10.45 17.64
C VAL A 184 8.14 10.58 19.15
N THR A 185 9.06 11.45 19.60
CA THR A 185 9.30 11.74 21.03
C THR A 185 9.03 13.20 21.39
N ASP A 186 8.99 14.11 20.39
CA ASP A 186 8.72 15.54 20.60
C ASP A 186 7.21 15.82 20.38
N GLU A 187 6.51 16.26 21.44
CA GLU A 187 5.08 16.59 21.40
C GLU A 187 4.71 17.71 20.39
N LYS A 188 5.70 18.48 19.93
CA LYS A 188 5.52 19.51 18.90
C LYS A 188 5.49 18.95 17.48
N VAL A 189 5.68 17.63 17.33
CA VAL A 189 5.70 16.97 16.02
C VAL A 189 4.54 15.99 15.92
N ASN A 190 3.64 16.25 14.99
CA ASN A 190 2.55 15.32 14.66
C ASN A 190 3.12 14.09 13.93
N PRO A 191 2.88 12.85 14.42
CA PRO A 191 3.41 11.65 13.76
C PRO A 191 2.96 11.48 12.31
N LYS A 192 1.73 11.88 11.97
CA LYS A 192 1.22 11.84 10.59
C LYS A 192 1.93 12.84 9.68
N TYR A 193 2.29 14.00 10.23
CA TYR A 193 3.11 14.98 9.51
C TYR A 193 4.51 14.43 9.25
N LEU A 194 5.15 13.87 10.29
CA LEU A 194 6.47 13.26 10.12
C LEU A 194 6.45 12.14 9.09
N TYR A 195 5.40 11.31 9.07
CA TYR A 195 5.22 10.30 8.03
C TYR A 195 5.24 10.91 6.62
N GLN A 196 4.52 12.01 6.39
CA GLN A 196 4.51 12.67 5.07
C GLN A 196 5.90 13.20 4.69
N VAL A 197 6.65 13.75 5.64
CA VAL A 197 8.03 14.24 5.41
C VAL A 197 8.97 13.07 5.07
N LEU A 198 8.87 11.94 5.79
CA LEU A 198 9.70 10.75 5.53
C LEU A 198 9.22 9.95 4.31
N ALA A 199 7.99 10.15 3.86
CA ALA A 199 7.48 9.59 2.62
C ALA A 199 7.90 10.38 1.37
N ASP A 200 8.58 11.51 1.51
CA ASP A 200 9.08 12.34 0.42
C ASP A 200 10.25 11.67 -0.35
N ASP A 201 10.36 11.98 -1.63
CA ASP A 201 11.45 11.50 -2.47
C ASP A 201 12.81 12.05 -2.03
N LYS A 202 12.86 13.26 -1.45
CA LYS A 202 14.06 13.88 -0.87
C LYS A 202 14.65 12.99 0.25
N PHE A 203 13.79 12.44 1.13
CA PHE A 203 14.25 11.53 2.19
C PHE A 203 14.82 10.23 1.63
N PHE A 204 14.16 9.60 0.66
CA PHE A 204 14.67 8.35 0.07
C PHE A 204 15.95 8.57 -0.74
N ALA A 205 16.08 9.71 -1.42
CA ALA A 205 17.33 10.09 -2.08
C ALA A 205 18.48 10.28 -1.07
N PHE A 206 18.19 10.96 0.04
CA PHE A 206 19.14 11.11 1.15
C PHE A 206 19.55 9.74 1.73
N ASN A 207 18.58 8.86 2.00
CA ASN A 207 18.84 7.52 2.54
C ASN A 207 19.69 6.69 1.57
N MET A 208 19.42 6.74 0.27
CA MET A 208 20.21 6.06 -0.76
C MET A 208 21.65 6.59 -0.84
N LYS A 209 21.85 7.90 -0.71
CA LYS A 209 23.19 8.51 -0.70
C LYS A 209 24.08 7.96 0.42
N HIS A 210 23.49 7.57 1.56
CA HIS A 210 24.20 7.04 2.72
C HIS A 210 24.07 5.52 2.87
N ALA A 211 23.44 4.84 1.91
CA ALA A 211 23.29 3.39 1.95
C ALA A 211 24.60 2.67 1.65
N LYS A 212 24.78 1.49 2.25
CA LYS A 212 25.94 0.64 2.06
C LYS A 212 25.55 -0.70 1.44
N GLY A 213 26.39 -1.26 0.60
CA GLY A 213 26.20 -2.53 -0.08
C GLY A 213 25.77 -2.36 -1.54
N ALA A 214 26.43 -3.10 -2.45
CA ALA A 214 26.20 -2.96 -3.89
C ALA A 214 24.90 -3.66 -4.35
N LYS A 215 24.74 -4.94 -4.04
CA LYS A 215 23.61 -5.76 -4.52
C LYS A 215 22.33 -5.57 -3.71
N MET A 216 22.46 -5.36 -2.41
CA MET A 216 21.34 -5.15 -1.47
C MET A 216 21.68 -3.97 -0.55
N PRO A 217 21.61 -2.73 -1.05
CA PRO A 217 21.95 -1.57 -0.26
C PRO A 217 21.06 -1.48 0.98
N ARG A 218 21.68 -1.18 2.12
CA ARG A 218 21.00 -0.94 3.39
C ARG A 218 21.25 0.50 3.83
N GLY A 219 20.17 1.18 4.22
CA GLY A 219 20.26 2.52 4.77
C GLY A 219 21.08 2.59 6.04
N SER A 220 21.78 3.69 6.25
CA SER A 220 22.55 3.94 7.46
C SER A 220 21.64 4.48 8.56
N LYS A 221 21.40 3.69 9.61
CA LYS A 221 20.58 4.11 10.77
C LYS A 221 21.05 5.44 11.37
N ALA A 222 22.37 5.62 11.50
CA ALA A 222 22.93 6.84 12.04
C ALA A 222 22.70 8.05 11.11
N ALA A 223 22.87 7.86 9.79
CA ALA A 223 22.64 8.93 8.83
C ALA A 223 21.16 9.31 8.75
N ILE A 224 20.23 8.34 8.80
CA ILE A 224 18.79 8.62 8.80
C ILE A 224 18.40 9.55 9.94
N MET A 225 18.94 9.36 11.15
CA MET A 225 18.69 10.25 12.29
C MET A 225 19.27 11.66 12.13
N GLN A 226 20.22 11.86 11.20
CA GLN A 226 20.76 13.19 10.87
C GLN A 226 19.97 13.90 9.75
N TYR A 227 18.95 13.27 9.19
CA TYR A 227 18.10 13.89 8.18
C TYR A 227 17.40 15.10 8.77
N LYS A 228 17.57 16.28 8.12
CA LYS A 228 16.94 17.53 8.55
C LYS A 228 15.49 17.59 8.11
N ILE A 229 14.61 17.89 9.02
CA ILE A 229 13.17 18.00 8.81
C ILE A 229 12.67 19.39 9.19
N PRO A 230 11.77 19.98 8.41
CA PRO A 230 11.10 21.24 8.76
C PRO A 230 9.98 20.97 9.77
N ILE A 231 9.88 21.76 10.80
CA ILE A 231 8.85 21.65 11.84
C ILE A 231 8.11 23.00 11.91
N PRO A 232 7.02 23.14 11.15
CA PRO A 232 6.11 24.27 11.30
C PRO A 232 5.28 24.13 12.58
N PRO A 233 4.58 25.17 13.03
CA PRO A 233 3.66 25.10 14.16
C PRO A 233 2.62 23.98 13.98
N LEU A 234 2.19 23.34 15.08
CA LEU A 234 1.23 22.22 15.06
C LEU A 234 -0.04 22.47 14.20
N PRO A 235 -0.70 23.63 14.27
CA PRO A 235 -1.87 23.88 13.42
C PRO A 235 -1.56 23.81 11.91
N GLU A 236 -0.32 24.14 11.51
CA GLU A 236 0.09 24.04 10.12
C GLU A 236 0.41 22.59 9.72
N GLN A 237 1.04 21.82 10.61
CA GLN A 237 1.22 20.38 10.42
C GLN A 237 -0.14 19.67 10.24
N GLU A 238 -1.14 20.00 11.05
CA GLU A 238 -2.50 19.45 10.96
C GLU A 238 -3.18 19.76 9.63
N LYS A 239 -3.04 20.99 9.12
CA LYS A 239 -3.57 21.36 7.79
C LYS A 239 -2.92 20.55 6.68
N ILE A 240 -1.59 20.41 6.72
CA ILE A 240 -0.84 19.59 5.75
C ILE A 240 -1.34 18.13 5.80
N VAL A 241 -1.45 17.57 7.01
CA VAL A 241 -1.94 16.20 7.21
C VAL A 241 -3.38 16.06 6.71
N ALA A 242 -4.26 17.02 6.98
CA ALA A 242 -5.65 16.97 6.52
C ALA A 242 -5.77 16.97 4.99
N ILE A 243 -4.92 17.71 4.29
CA ILE A 243 -4.89 17.75 2.83
C ILE A 243 -4.30 16.45 2.27
N LEU A 244 -3.09 16.08 2.71
CA LEU A 244 -2.37 14.91 2.18
C LEU A 244 -3.04 13.60 2.57
N GLY A 245 -3.66 13.53 3.76
CA GLY A 245 -4.39 12.34 4.22
C GLY A 245 -5.59 12.01 3.34
N LYS A 246 -6.31 13.01 2.81
CA LYS A 246 -7.40 12.78 1.85
C LYS A 246 -6.90 12.13 0.55
N PHE A 247 -5.74 12.57 0.05
CA PHE A 247 -5.13 11.95 -1.12
C PHE A 247 -4.63 10.56 -0.83
N ASP A 248 -4.06 10.34 0.34
CA ASP A 248 -3.57 9.02 0.76
C ASP A 248 -4.71 8.00 0.82
N THR A 249 -5.82 8.35 1.47
CA THR A 249 -7.04 7.51 1.48
C THR A 249 -7.53 7.23 0.06
N LEU A 250 -7.66 8.26 -0.78
CA LEU A 250 -8.19 8.12 -2.14
C LEU A 250 -7.31 7.23 -3.03
N THR A 251 -5.98 7.28 -2.86
CA THR A 251 -5.03 6.61 -3.76
C THR A 251 -4.49 5.28 -3.27
N HIS A 252 -4.52 5.02 -1.96
CA HIS A 252 -3.90 3.83 -1.37
C HIS A 252 -4.84 3.00 -0.50
N SER A 253 -6.00 3.54 -0.09
CA SER A 253 -6.94 2.76 0.73
C SER A 253 -7.56 1.63 -0.09
N VAL A 254 -7.40 0.40 0.41
CA VAL A 254 -8.03 -0.80 -0.15
C VAL A 254 -9.46 -1.01 0.35
N SER A 255 -9.94 -0.17 1.27
CA SER A 255 -11.28 -0.25 1.85
C SER A 255 -12.21 0.90 1.44
N GLU A 256 -11.67 2.04 1.00
CA GLU A 256 -12.48 3.26 0.74
C GLU A 256 -12.03 4.03 -0.51
N GLY A 257 -10.86 3.74 -1.07
CA GLY A 257 -10.28 4.49 -2.19
C GLY A 257 -10.59 3.91 -3.57
N LEU A 258 -9.97 4.50 -4.60
CA LEU A 258 -10.07 3.99 -5.98
C LEU A 258 -9.62 2.53 -6.13
N PRO A 259 -8.58 2.04 -5.43
CA PRO A 259 -8.24 0.61 -5.48
C PRO A 259 -9.37 -0.30 -4.99
N HIS A 260 -10.14 0.14 -3.97
CA HIS A 260 -11.31 -0.60 -3.50
C HIS A 260 -12.41 -0.66 -4.55
N GLU A 261 -12.72 0.47 -5.19
CA GLU A 261 -13.72 0.55 -6.26
C GLU A 261 -13.38 -0.40 -7.43
N ILE A 262 -12.11 -0.41 -7.87
CA ILE A 262 -11.64 -1.34 -8.91
C ILE A 262 -11.88 -2.79 -8.50
N ALA A 263 -11.51 -3.16 -7.27
CA ALA A 263 -11.70 -4.52 -6.77
C ALA A 263 -13.18 -4.92 -6.67
N LEU A 264 -14.08 -3.99 -6.28
CA LEU A 264 -15.52 -4.24 -6.22
C LEU A 264 -16.11 -4.46 -7.61
N ARG A 265 -15.68 -3.69 -8.62
CA ARG A 265 -16.17 -3.84 -10.00
C ARG A 265 -15.79 -5.20 -10.60
N ARG A 266 -14.55 -5.65 -10.36
CA ARG A 266 -14.12 -7.01 -10.76
C ARG A 266 -15.00 -8.09 -10.13
N LYS A 267 -15.25 -8.03 -8.82
CA LYS A 267 -16.14 -8.97 -8.13
C LYS A 267 -17.58 -8.94 -8.65
N GLN A 268 -18.09 -7.76 -8.97
CA GLN A 268 -19.41 -7.60 -9.56
C GLN A 268 -19.52 -8.29 -10.92
N TYR A 269 -18.52 -8.14 -11.78
CA TYR A 269 -18.46 -8.83 -13.06
C TYR A 269 -18.42 -10.35 -12.90
N GLU A 270 -17.54 -10.88 -12.02
CA GLU A 270 -17.44 -12.31 -11.73
C GLU A 270 -18.78 -12.88 -11.27
N TYR A 271 -19.48 -12.18 -10.36
CA TYR A 271 -20.80 -12.57 -9.88
C TYR A 271 -21.83 -12.69 -11.02
N TYR A 272 -21.97 -11.68 -11.87
CA TYR A 272 -22.91 -11.73 -12.97
C TYR A 272 -22.56 -12.80 -14.02
N ARG A 273 -21.29 -12.99 -14.28
CA ARG A 273 -20.81 -14.07 -15.16
C ARG A 273 -21.20 -15.43 -14.62
N GLU A 274 -21.01 -15.68 -13.33
CA GLU A 274 -21.40 -16.94 -12.71
C GLU A 274 -22.92 -17.16 -12.77
N GLN A 275 -23.72 -16.14 -12.50
CA GLN A 275 -25.18 -16.21 -12.58
C GLN A 275 -25.68 -16.55 -14.00
N LEU A 276 -25.12 -15.92 -15.02
CA LEU A 276 -25.51 -16.14 -16.42
C LEU A 276 -25.10 -17.53 -16.93
N LEU A 277 -24.06 -18.11 -16.37
CA LEU A 277 -23.55 -19.44 -16.74
C LEU A 277 -24.04 -20.57 -15.79
N ALA A 278 -24.81 -20.23 -14.77
CA ALA A 278 -25.41 -21.20 -13.87
C ALA A 278 -26.66 -21.81 -14.53
N PHE A 279 -26.53 -23.02 -15.04
CA PHE A 279 -27.65 -23.80 -15.55
C PHE A 279 -28.06 -24.85 -14.52
N PRO A 280 -29.38 -25.10 -14.35
CA PRO A 280 -29.84 -26.21 -13.52
C PRO A 280 -29.28 -27.52 -14.08
N LYS A 281 -28.84 -28.41 -13.19
CA LYS A 281 -28.45 -29.74 -13.61
C LYS A 281 -29.64 -30.41 -14.29
N ALA A 282 -29.46 -30.97 -15.48
CA ALA A 282 -30.47 -31.81 -16.08
C ALA A 282 -30.77 -32.99 -15.11
N ALA A 283 -32.04 -33.15 -14.77
CA ALA A 283 -32.52 -34.23 -13.93
C ALA A 283 -32.22 -35.61 -14.53
#